data_cf7a5e9ee7cab84847568a1457e20359
#
_entry.id   cf7a5e9ee7cab84847568a1457e20359
#
_cell.length_a   1.000
_cell.length_b   1.000
_cell.length_c   1.000
_cell.angle_alpha   90.00
_cell.angle_beta   90.00
_cell.angle_gamma   90.00
#
_symmetry.space_group_name_H-M   'P 1'
#
loop_
_entity.id
_entity.type
_entity.pdbx_description
1 polymer ?
#
loop_
_entity_poly.entity_id
_entity_poly.type
_entity_poly.pdbx_seq_one_letter_code
_entity_poly.pdbx_strand_id
1 'polypeptide(L)'
;LPVPCRVYAPVGSHKDLLPYLVRRLLENGANSSFVHQVVDRRASLEALTADPVERLRGFASKRHPAIPRPVDIYGHERRNSEGVDLSDPKALAELARRLASLPAAHARPGVESREPPRPVCDPADRRREVGSVVFADAEAAERAIALAHRGQGGWERRPVEERAALLDRGADLFERHLVELVGLCVREAGKTVLDAVADVREAVDFLRYYASEARRLLGRPTELPGPTGERNLLSLHPRGVFVTIAPWNFPVAIFVGQLAAALVAGNSVVAKPAEATSLTGRLCCDLLHRAGIPADALVFLPGEGSVVGKVLVADPRCAGVAFTGSTATAFAINRAMAATDQPLRPLIAETGGMNAVVVDSSALLEAVVQDTLDSAFRSAGQRCSAQRVLFVQDEIAERAIEMLTGAMAELAVGDPGQLATDVGPVIDGKAKDKLLAHAQRMEREGRLLYRARLDEACAHGTFVPPMAFEIDRMSRLTEEVFGPILHVVRWQAGHLDAVIDAVAATGYGLTFGVHSRIDETVETLTSRVKAGNIYVNRNIIGAVVGTQPFGGEGLSGTGFKAGGPHYLLRFLTERTLTVNTAAVGGNLQLMGALKDEA
;
A
#
# COMPACT_ATOMS: atom_id res chain seq x y z
N LEU A 1 52.92 11.00 29.43
CA LEU A 1 52.88 9.58 29.04
C LEU A 1 53.13 9.49 27.53
N PRO A 2 54.12 8.71 27.05
CA PRO A 2 54.29 8.48 25.62
C PRO A 2 53.17 7.58 25.13
N VAL A 3 52.13 8.21 24.59
CA VAL A 3 51.00 7.50 23.96
C VAL A 3 51.33 7.32 22.49
N PRO A 4 51.33 6.09 21.94
CA PRO A 4 51.54 5.88 20.50
C PRO A 4 50.44 6.56 19.72
N CYS A 5 50.80 7.47 18.84
CA CYS A 5 49.88 8.17 17.96
C CYS A 5 50.03 7.64 16.53
N ARG A 6 48.93 7.27 15.90
CA ARG A 6 48.86 6.96 14.47
C ARG A 6 48.09 8.05 13.75
N VAL A 7 48.71 8.61 12.72
CA VAL A 7 48.07 9.55 11.82
C VAL A 7 47.80 8.82 10.51
N TYR A 8 46.55 8.86 10.05
CA TYR A 8 46.21 8.37 8.72
C TYR A 8 45.46 9.45 7.96
N ALA A 9 45.57 9.41 6.66
CA ALA A 9 44.82 10.27 5.77
C ALA A 9 44.21 9.41 4.64
N PRO A 10 42.96 9.65 4.26
CA PRO A 10 42.40 8.98 3.10
C PRO A 10 43.10 9.46 1.83
N VAL A 11 43.34 8.52 0.91
CA VAL A 11 43.96 8.78 -0.40
C VAL A 11 42.97 8.38 -1.49
N GLY A 12 42.75 9.27 -2.46
CA GLY A 12 41.84 9.03 -3.57
C GLY A 12 41.64 10.27 -4.40
N SER A 13 40.83 10.16 -5.46
CA SER A 13 40.42 11.30 -6.27
C SER A 13 39.50 12.24 -5.46
N HIS A 14 39.38 13.49 -5.87
CA HIS A 14 38.44 14.42 -5.22
C HIS A 14 37.00 13.92 -5.25
N LYS A 15 36.60 13.15 -6.26
CA LYS A 15 35.26 12.56 -6.36
C LYS A 15 35.00 11.51 -5.29
N ASP A 16 36.02 10.73 -4.93
CA ASP A 16 35.93 9.70 -3.91
C ASP A 16 36.06 10.27 -2.49
N LEU A 17 36.92 11.29 -2.35
CA LEU A 17 37.22 11.90 -1.04
C LEU A 17 36.17 12.92 -0.60
N LEU A 18 35.49 13.61 -1.52
CA LEU A 18 34.53 14.66 -1.16
C LEU A 18 33.37 14.15 -0.26
N PRO A 19 32.69 13.04 -0.56
CA PRO A 19 31.65 12.51 0.31
C PRO A 19 32.17 12.10 1.68
N TYR A 20 33.40 11.56 1.74
CA TYR A 20 34.06 11.21 2.99
C TYR A 20 34.35 12.47 3.84
N LEU A 21 34.92 13.50 3.24
CA LEU A 21 35.27 14.76 3.94
C LEU A 21 34.00 15.50 4.41
N VAL A 22 32.96 15.59 3.57
CA VAL A 22 31.69 16.21 3.96
C VAL A 22 31.08 15.48 5.15
N ARG A 23 31.07 14.16 5.15
CA ARG A 23 30.58 13.38 6.29
C ARG A 23 31.39 13.65 7.56
N ARG A 24 32.73 13.70 7.48
CA ARG A 24 33.59 14.02 8.62
C ARG A 24 33.33 15.44 9.13
N LEU A 25 33.16 16.41 8.25
CA LEU A 25 32.83 17.79 8.63
C LEU A 25 31.48 17.90 9.34
N LEU A 26 30.43 17.26 8.80
CA LEU A 26 29.11 17.22 9.43
C LEU A 26 29.14 16.53 10.79
N GLU A 27 29.83 15.42 10.90
CA GLU A 27 30.00 14.66 12.13
C GLU A 27 30.77 15.45 13.20
N ASN A 28 31.84 16.14 12.82
CA ASN A 28 32.62 16.98 13.73
C ASN A 28 31.93 18.31 14.05
N GLY A 29 31.05 18.80 13.16
CA GLY A 29 30.26 20.02 13.36
C GLY A 29 29.06 19.84 14.28
N ALA A 30 28.67 18.58 14.60
CA ALA A 30 27.55 18.36 15.52
C ALA A 30 27.88 18.86 16.93
N ASN A 31 26.96 19.57 17.57
CA ASN A 31 27.14 20.11 18.94
C ASN A 31 27.51 19.05 19.99
N SER A 32 27.16 17.79 19.72
CA SER A 32 27.48 16.65 20.58
C SER A 32 28.84 15.98 20.27
N SER A 33 29.53 16.38 19.18
CA SER A 33 30.82 15.79 18.84
C SER A 33 31.91 16.21 19.86
N PHE A 34 32.85 15.29 20.14
CA PHE A 34 33.97 15.58 21.02
C PHE A 34 34.80 16.76 20.51
N VAL A 35 35.02 16.86 19.20
CA VAL A 35 35.79 17.96 18.59
C VAL A 35 35.11 19.31 18.83
N HIS A 36 33.79 19.38 18.68
CA HIS A 36 33.02 20.60 18.94
C HIS A 36 33.09 20.98 20.44
N GLN A 37 32.91 19.99 21.32
CA GLN A 37 32.94 20.20 22.75
C GLN A 37 34.34 20.67 23.27
N VAL A 38 35.41 20.16 22.68
CA VAL A 38 36.78 20.58 23.03
C VAL A 38 37.04 22.04 22.68
N VAL A 39 36.43 22.54 21.60
CA VAL A 39 36.59 23.94 21.17
C VAL A 39 35.64 24.88 21.92
N ASP A 40 34.55 24.37 22.49
CA ASP A 40 33.59 25.16 23.28
C ASP A 40 34.20 25.50 24.65
N ARG A 41 34.59 26.78 24.82
CA ARG A 41 35.14 27.31 26.07
C ARG A 41 34.21 27.18 27.29
N ARG A 42 32.94 26.86 27.08
CA ARG A 42 31.94 26.65 28.16
C ARG A 42 31.88 25.19 28.62
N ALA A 43 32.45 24.26 27.86
CA ALA A 43 32.48 22.87 28.25
C ALA A 43 33.44 22.64 29.43
N SER A 44 32.98 22.02 30.52
CA SER A 44 33.84 21.69 31.64
C SER A 44 34.74 20.49 31.31
N LEU A 45 35.94 20.47 31.93
CA LEU A 45 36.89 19.36 31.75
C LEU A 45 36.26 18.03 32.22
N GLU A 46 35.47 18.05 33.28
CA GLU A 46 34.76 16.90 33.83
C GLU A 46 33.78 16.33 32.83
N ALA A 47 33.05 17.21 32.10
CA ALA A 47 32.11 16.78 31.07
C ALA A 47 32.81 16.14 29.86
N LEU A 48 34.01 16.66 29.50
CA LEU A 48 34.81 16.16 28.40
C LEU A 48 35.47 14.82 28.71
N THR A 49 35.83 14.59 29.98
CA THR A 49 36.52 13.38 30.44
C THR A 49 35.61 12.36 31.10
N ALA A 50 34.30 12.65 31.20
CA ALA A 50 33.32 11.77 31.81
C ALA A 50 33.26 10.43 31.09
N ASP A 51 33.25 9.32 31.83
CA ASP A 51 33.04 8.00 31.29
C ASP A 51 31.63 7.92 30.68
N PRO A 52 31.48 7.65 29.35
CA PRO A 52 30.21 7.55 28.70
C PRO A 52 29.31 6.43 29.28
N VAL A 53 29.90 5.38 29.86
CA VAL A 53 29.14 4.29 30.49
C VAL A 53 28.53 4.77 31.81
N GLU A 54 29.28 5.49 32.64
CA GLU A 54 28.76 6.06 33.89
C GLU A 54 27.68 7.12 33.61
N ARG A 55 27.90 7.95 32.59
CA ARG A 55 26.90 8.91 32.14
C ARG A 55 25.60 8.23 31.72
N LEU A 56 25.67 7.13 30.95
CA LEU A 56 24.49 6.35 30.56
C LEU A 56 23.84 5.67 31.76
N ARG A 57 24.59 5.20 32.75
CA ARG A 57 24.05 4.60 33.98
C ARG A 57 23.22 5.60 34.78
N GLY A 58 23.56 6.87 34.75
CA GLY A 58 22.85 7.95 35.43
C GLY A 58 21.48 8.29 34.80
N PHE A 59 21.20 7.89 33.55
CA PHE A 59 19.90 8.14 32.94
C PHE A 59 18.84 7.11 33.39
N ALA A 60 17.67 7.61 33.81
CA ALA A 60 16.52 6.76 34.14
C ALA A 60 16.07 5.90 32.95
N SER A 61 16.20 6.43 31.74
CA SER A 61 15.94 5.72 30.48
C SER A 61 17.22 5.74 29.62
N LYS A 62 17.59 4.58 29.08
CA LYS A 62 18.73 4.47 28.14
C LYS A 62 18.39 5.02 26.75
N ARG A 63 17.13 5.23 26.46
CA ARG A 63 16.64 5.80 25.22
C ARG A 63 16.75 7.33 25.24
N HIS A 64 17.14 7.91 24.11
CA HIS A 64 17.12 9.38 23.94
C HIS A 64 15.69 9.93 24.09
N PRO A 65 15.44 10.89 24.99
CA PRO A 65 14.08 11.33 25.31
C PRO A 65 13.36 12.04 24.15
N ALA A 66 14.09 12.70 23.26
CA ALA A 66 13.52 13.44 22.13
C ALA A 66 13.35 12.60 20.84
N ILE A 67 13.83 11.34 20.82
CA ILE A 67 13.65 10.45 19.68
C ILE A 67 12.45 9.53 19.96
N PRO A 68 11.32 9.66 19.23
CA PRO A 68 10.18 8.78 19.43
C PRO A 68 10.52 7.34 19.04
N ARG A 69 9.88 6.37 19.66
CA ARG A 69 9.95 4.97 19.18
C ARG A 69 9.24 4.86 17.84
N PRO A 70 9.57 3.86 17.00
CA PRO A 70 8.86 3.63 15.74
C PRO A 70 7.33 3.55 15.89
N VAL A 71 6.84 2.98 16.98
CA VAL A 71 5.39 2.89 17.28
C VAL A 71 4.76 4.23 17.65
N ASP A 72 5.54 5.23 18.07
CA ASP A 72 5.09 6.52 18.57
C ASP A 72 5.36 7.67 17.56
N ILE A 73 5.79 7.38 16.33
CA ILE A 73 6.22 8.41 15.35
C ILE A 73 5.10 9.37 14.92
N TYR A 74 3.83 8.97 15.05
CA TYR A 74 2.66 9.80 14.74
C TYR A 74 2.07 10.50 15.99
N GLY A 75 2.80 10.48 17.11
CA GLY A 75 2.39 11.18 18.33
C GLY A 75 1.04 10.71 18.87
N HIS A 76 0.14 11.68 19.07
CA HIS A 76 -1.20 11.40 19.63
C HIS A 76 -2.23 10.97 18.58
N GLU A 77 -1.93 11.10 17.31
CA GLU A 77 -2.90 10.80 16.25
C GLU A 77 -3.19 9.31 16.18
N ARG A 78 -2.14 8.49 16.19
CA ARG A 78 -2.26 7.02 16.14
C ARG A 78 -0.94 6.34 16.51
N ARG A 79 -1.01 5.09 16.94
CA ARG A 79 0.18 4.23 16.99
C ARG A 79 0.54 3.80 15.57
N ASN A 80 1.84 3.79 15.26
CA ASN A 80 2.36 3.14 14.06
C ASN A 80 2.34 1.61 14.23
N SER A 81 2.20 0.87 13.13
CA SER A 81 2.23 -0.59 13.15
C SER A 81 3.58 -1.12 13.65
N GLU A 82 3.55 -2.13 14.52
CA GLU A 82 4.73 -2.89 14.89
C GLU A 82 5.14 -3.82 13.74
N GLY A 83 6.43 -4.05 13.60
CA GLY A 83 6.98 -4.97 12.61
C GLY A 83 7.81 -6.04 13.29
N VAL A 84 8.49 -6.83 12.47
CA VAL A 84 9.52 -7.77 12.91
C VAL A 84 10.87 -7.21 12.48
N ASP A 85 11.82 -7.15 13.39
CA ASP A 85 13.20 -6.84 13.03
C ASP A 85 13.81 -8.06 12.32
N LEU A 86 13.79 -8.02 11.00
CA LEU A 86 14.32 -9.11 10.16
C LEU A 86 15.85 -9.13 10.14
N SER A 87 16.53 -8.17 10.79
CA SER A 87 17.99 -8.18 11.01
C SER A 87 18.40 -8.84 12.32
N ASP A 88 17.46 -9.06 13.26
CA ASP A 88 17.70 -9.80 14.49
C ASP A 88 17.62 -11.33 14.25
N PRO A 89 18.75 -12.07 14.39
CA PRO A 89 18.76 -13.52 14.18
C PRO A 89 17.79 -14.28 15.10
N LYS A 90 17.51 -13.77 16.31
CA LYS A 90 16.56 -14.41 17.23
C LYS A 90 15.12 -14.22 16.78
N ALA A 91 14.75 -13.01 16.37
CA ALA A 91 13.43 -12.72 15.81
C ALA A 91 13.19 -13.54 14.52
N LEU A 92 14.21 -13.66 13.67
CA LEU A 92 14.18 -14.48 12.47
C LEU A 92 13.95 -15.96 12.74
N ALA A 93 14.76 -16.54 13.65
CA ALA A 93 14.64 -17.96 14.02
C ALA A 93 13.27 -18.29 14.59
N GLU A 94 12.73 -17.41 15.44
CA GLU A 94 11.38 -17.57 16.01
C GLU A 94 10.30 -17.44 14.92
N LEU A 95 10.41 -16.46 14.03
CA LEU A 95 9.48 -16.30 12.90
C LEU A 95 9.49 -17.54 12.00
N ALA A 96 10.67 -18.01 11.58
CA ALA A 96 10.82 -19.18 10.73
C ALA A 96 10.21 -20.44 11.39
N ARG A 97 10.48 -20.66 12.69
CA ARG A 97 9.93 -21.78 13.45
C ARG A 97 8.40 -21.75 13.49
N ARG A 98 7.81 -20.58 13.73
CA ARG A 98 6.35 -20.41 13.78
C ARG A 98 5.72 -20.58 12.41
N LEU A 99 6.31 -20.03 11.36
CA LEU A 99 5.82 -20.18 9.99
C LEU A 99 5.78 -21.65 9.54
N ALA A 100 6.82 -22.42 9.90
CA ALA A 100 6.89 -23.86 9.58
C ALA A 100 5.82 -24.70 10.27
N SER A 101 5.29 -24.24 11.42
CA SER A 101 4.32 -24.98 12.25
C SER A 101 2.85 -24.60 12.00
N LEU A 102 2.57 -23.72 11.04
CA LEU A 102 1.22 -23.25 10.79
C LEU A 102 0.33 -24.38 10.22
N PRO A 103 -0.88 -24.58 10.77
CA PRO A 103 -1.82 -25.59 10.29
C PRO A 103 -2.38 -25.24 8.90
N ALA A 104 -3.09 -26.20 8.30
CA ALA A 104 -3.95 -25.94 7.16
C ALA A 104 -5.08 -24.98 7.55
N ALA A 105 -5.45 -24.10 6.61
CA ALA A 105 -6.48 -23.10 6.81
C ALA A 105 -7.76 -23.45 6.03
N HIS A 106 -8.92 -23.01 6.56
CA HIS A 106 -10.20 -23.28 5.90
C HIS A 106 -11.05 -22.01 5.85
N ALA A 107 -11.63 -21.75 4.69
CA ALA A 107 -12.52 -20.62 4.49
C ALA A 107 -13.92 -21.07 4.05
N ARG A 108 -14.93 -20.41 4.61
CA ARG A 108 -16.34 -20.58 4.23
C ARG A 108 -17.02 -19.21 4.19
N PRO A 109 -18.06 -19.02 3.36
CA PRO A 109 -18.88 -17.82 3.41
C PRO A 109 -19.45 -17.58 4.83
N GLY A 110 -19.74 -16.32 5.13
CA GLY A 110 -20.47 -15.92 6.35
C GLY A 110 -21.95 -16.28 6.33
N VAL A 111 -22.42 -16.88 5.25
CA VAL A 111 -23.77 -17.42 5.02
C VAL A 111 -23.66 -18.83 4.48
N GLU A 112 -24.76 -19.58 4.51
CA GLU A 112 -24.80 -20.93 3.96
C GLU A 112 -24.50 -20.94 2.45
N SER A 113 -23.71 -21.92 1.99
CA SER A 113 -23.44 -22.22 0.57
C SER A 113 -23.43 -23.73 0.37
N ARG A 114 -23.91 -24.16 -0.80
CA ARG A 114 -23.99 -25.58 -1.18
C ARG A 114 -22.78 -26.06 -1.99
N GLU A 115 -21.86 -25.15 -2.32
CA GLU A 115 -20.67 -25.49 -3.08
C GLU A 115 -19.74 -26.42 -2.26
N PRO A 116 -19.11 -27.39 -2.92
CA PRO A 116 -18.13 -28.25 -2.26
C PRO A 116 -16.86 -27.49 -1.92
N PRO A 117 -16.09 -27.95 -0.92
CA PRO A 117 -14.78 -27.39 -0.64
C PRO A 117 -13.80 -27.65 -1.78
N ARG A 118 -13.02 -26.64 -2.14
CA ARG A 118 -11.97 -26.70 -3.18
C ARG A 118 -10.60 -26.56 -2.51
N PRO A 119 -9.58 -27.33 -2.92
CA PRO A 119 -8.23 -27.19 -2.36
C PRO A 119 -7.60 -25.87 -2.79
N VAL A 120 -6.83 -25.29 -1.88
CA VAL A 120 -5.97 -24.12 -2.12
C VAL A 120 -4.54 -24.62 -2.08
N CYS A 121 -3.80 -24.43 -3.17
CA CYS A 121 -2.42 -24.90 -3.31
C CYS A 121 -1.44 -23.74 -3.32
N ASP A 122 -0.24 -24.00 -2.79
CA ASP A 122 0.88 -23.07 -2.74
C ASP A 122 1.38 -22.74 -4.18
N PRO A 123 1.46 -21.47 -4.58
CA PRO A 123 2.01 -21.11 -5.89
C PRO A 123 3.50 -21.44 -6.06
N ALA A 124 4.25 -21.57 -4.96
CA ALA A 124 5.66 -21.97 -5.02
C ALA A 124 5.85 -23.48 -5.26
N ASP A 125 4.91 -24.30 -4.80
CA ASP A 125 4.88 -25.73 -5.10
C ASP A 125 3.42 -26.22 -5.13
N ARG A 126 2.85 -26.35 -6.32
CA ARG A 126 1.45 -26.70 -6.55
C ARG A 126 1.02 -28.06 -5.98
N ARG A 127 1.96 -28.88 -5.54
CA ARG A 127 1.70 -30.16 -4.85
C ARG A 127 1.37 -29.99 -3.37
N ARG A 128 1.73 -28.81 -2.80
CA ARG A 128 1.46 -28.49 -1.39
C ARG A 128 0.07 -27.88 -1.25
N GLU A 129 -0.78 -28.54 -0.49
CA GLU A 129 -2.07 -27.98 -0.10
C GLU A 129 -1.90 -27.07 1.11
N VAL A 130 -2.39 -25.83 1.00
CA VAL A 130 -2.41 -24.81 2.07
C VAL A 130 -3.67 -24.93 2.91
N GLY A 131 -4.74 -25.38 2.29
CA GLY A 131 -6.04 -25.53 2.93
C GLY A 131 -7.18 -25.67 1.93
N SER A 132 -8.40 -25.35 2.37
CA SER A 132 -9.58 -25.45 1.50
C SER A 132 -10.53 -24.26 1.63
N VAL A 133 -11.25 -23.96 0.54
CA VAL A 133 -12.27 -22.90 0.50
C VAL A 133 -13.59 -23.45 -0.04
N VAL A 134 -14.70 -23.09 0.61
CA VAL A 134 -16.05 -23.22 0.05
C VAL A 134 -16.41 -21.87 -0.58
N PHE A 135 -16.69 -21.86 -1.87
CA PHE A 135 -17.15 -20.64 -2.54
C PHE A 135 -18.65 -20.42 -2.33
N ALA A 136 -19.04 -19.17 -2.37
CA ALA A 136 -20.44 -18.79 -2.37
C ALA A 136 -21.05 -18.99 -3.77
N ASP A 137 -22.27 -19.49 -3.84
CA ASP A 137 -23.13 -19.51 -5.00
C ASP A 137 -23.92 -18.19 -5.13
N ALA A 138 -24.75 -18.06 -6.17
CA ALA A 138 -25.57 -16.87 -6.39
C ALA A 138 -26.59 -16.65 -5.26
N GLU A 139 -27.21 -17.72 -4.74
CA GLU A 139 -28.18 -17.64 -3.63
C GLU A 139 -27.48 -17.20 -2.33
N ALA A 140 -26.24 -17.65 -2.09
CA ALA A 140 -25.45 -17.19 -0.97
C ALA A 140 -25.12 -15.70 -1.08
N ALA A 141 -24.87 -15.17 -2.28
CA ALA A 141 -24.67 -13.76 -2.49
C ALA A 141 -25.92 -12.92 -2.15
N GLU A 142 -27.10 -13.38 -2.54
CA GLU A 142 -28.38 -12.76 -2.17
C GLU A 142 -28.62 -12.79 -0.66
N ARG A 143 -28.31 -13.92 0.01
CA ARG A 143 -28.39 -14.05 1.47
C ARG A 143 -27.41 -13.11 2.18
N ALA A 144 -26.19 -12.98 1.66
CA ALA A 144 -25.15 -12.13 2.24
C ALA A 144 -25.54 -10.65 2.22
N ILE A 145 -26.00 -10.14 1.08
CA ILE A 145 -26.41 -8.74 1.01
C ILE A 145 -27.69 -8.47 1.80
N ALA A 146 -28.61 -9.44 1.89
CA ALA A 146 -29.80 -9.35 2.75
C ALA A 146 -29.40 -9.30 4.24
N LEU A 147 -28.43 -10.10 4.67
CA LEU A 147 -27.90 -10.08 6.04
C LEU A 147 -27.27 -8.73 6.36
N ALA A 148 -26.38 -8.24 5.51
CA ALA A 148 -25.74 -6.93 5.67
C ALA A 148 -26.75 -5.78 5.71
N HIS A 149 -27.79 -5.85 4.88
CA HIS A 149 -28.86 -4.85 4.85
C HIS A 149 -29.68 -4.84 6.15
N ARG A 150 -30.00 -6.00 6.72
CA ARG A 150 -30.67 -6.07 8.03
C ARG A 150 -29.82 -5.50 9.17
N GLY A 151 -28.50 -5.73 9.15
CA GLY A 151 -27.56 -5.22 10.16
C GLY A 151 -27.28 -3.71 10.05
N GLN A 152 -27.47 -3.12 8.85
CA GLN A 152 -27.08 -1.74 8.54
C GLN A 152 -27.60 -0.72 9.58
N GLY A 153 -28.88 -0.73 9.88
CA GLY A 153 -29.46 0.26 10.82
C GLY A 153 -28.95 0.12 12.25
N GLY A 154 -28.60 -1.09 12.68
CA GLY A 154 -27.97 -1.34 13.99
C GLY A 154 -26.52 -0.81 14.01
N TRP A 155 -25.78 -1.06 12.96
CA TRP A 155 -24.39 -0.63 12.81
C TRP A 155 -24.27 0.90 12.68
N GLU A 156 -25.09 1.53 11.85
CA GLU A 156 -25.11 2.99 11.64
C GLU A 156 -25.34 3.76 12.95
N ARG A 157 -26.26 3.28 13.81
CA ARG A 157 -26.58 3.95 15.08
C ARG A 157 -25.49 3.84 16.14
N ARG A 158 -24.48 2.97 15.98
CA ARG A 158 -23.35 2.94 16.90
C ARG A 158 -22.57 4.26 16.84
N PRO A 159 -22.22 4.85 17.96
CA PRO A 159 -21.37 6.04 18.00
C PRO A 159 -20.07 5.82 17.21
N VAL A 160 -19.58 6.86 16.54
CA VAL A 160 -18.34 6.79 15.78
C VAL A 160 -17.17 6.32 16.64
N GLU A 161 -17.12 6.76 17.91
CA GLU A 161 -16.07 6.38 18.85
C GLU A 161 -16.05 4.86 19.11
N GLU A 162 -17.21 4.23 19.21
CA GLU A 162 -17.30 2.78 19.37
C GLU A 162 -16.83 2.06 18.12
N ARG A 163 -17.25 2.52 16.91
CA ARG A 163 -16.81 1.93 15.64
C ARG A 163 -15.29 2.07 15.46
N ALA A 164 -14.74 3.24 15.78
CA ALA A 164 -13.31 3.50 15.73
C ALA A 164 -12.53 2.63 16.74
N ALA A 165 -13.02 2.51 17.96
CA ALA A 165 -12.39 1.64 18.97
C ALA A 165 -12.42 0.15 18.59
N LEU A 166 -13.42 -0.30 17.81
CA LEU A 166 -13.44 -1.66 17.25
C LEU A 166 -12.31 -1.85 16.22
N LEU A 167 -12.02 -0.86 15.37
CA LEU A 167 -10.91 -0.92 14.45
C LEU A 167 -9.56 -0.91 15.17
N ASP A 168 -9.39 -0.10 16.22
CA ASP A 168 -8.16 -0.10 17.03
C ASP A 168 -7.92 -1.48 17.67
N ARG A 169 -8.96 -2.12 18.24
CA ARG A 169 -8.87 -3.49 18.73
C ARG A 169 -8.57 -4.51 17.62
N GLY A 170 -9.12 -4.29 16.43
CA GLY A 170 -8.79 -5.07 15.24
C GLY A 170 -7.30 -4.99 14.92
N ALA A 171 -6.73 -3.78 14.88
CA ALA A 171 -5.32 -3.55 14.66
C ALA A 171 -4.43 -4.31 15.66
N ASP A 172 -4.78 -4.27 16.95
CA ASP A 172 -4.05 -5.00 17.98
C ASP A 172 -4.16 -6.54 17.82
N LEU A 173 -5.28 -7.03 17.28
CA LEU A 173 -5.45 -8.45 16.94
C LEU A 173 -4.60 -8.83 15.74
N PHE A 174 -4.52 -8.00 14.71
CA PHE A 174 -3.67 -8.24 13.55
C PHE A 174 -2.19 -8.30 13.93
N GLU A 175 -1.71 -7.42 14.82
CA GLU A 175 -0.34 -7.48 15.33
C GLU A 175 -0.09 -8.79 16.10
N ARG A 176 -1.00 -9.22 16.95
CA ARG A 176 -0.89 -10.49 17.71
C ARG A 176 -0.91 -11.72 16.81
N HIS A 177 -1.62 -11.66 15.67
CA HIS A 177 -1.73 -12.74 14.68
C HIS A 177 -0.88 -12.49 13.43
N LEU A 178 0.19 -11.66 13.55
CA LEU A 178 1.06 -11.30 12.44
C LEU A 178 1.63 -12.54 11.75
N VAL A 179 2.08 -13.54 12.51
CA VAL A 179 2.73 -14.73 11.95
C VAL A 179 1.75 -15.58 11.13
N GLU A 180 0.53 -15.75 11.60
CA GLU A 180 -0.52 -16.47 10.90
C GLU A 180 -0.91 -15.77 9.59
N LEU A 181 -1.03 -14.44 9.62
CA LEU A 181 -1.31 -13.62 8.42
C LEU A 181 -0.14 -13.67 7.43
N VAL A 182 1.09 -13.49 7.90
CA VAL A 182 2.32 -13.59 7.08
C VAL A 182 2.40 -14.97 6.44
N GLY A 183 2.16 -16.04 7.21
CA GLY A 183 2.21 -17.40 6.70
C GLY A 183 1.17 -17.71 5.63
N LEU A 184 -0.03 -17.13 5.72
CA LEU A 184 -1.03 -17.22 4.65
C LEU A 184 -0.59 -16.42 3.42
N CYS A 185 -0.11 -15.17 3.59
CA CYS A 185 0.42 -14.38 2.48
C CYS A 185 1.52 -15.11 1.71
N VAL A 186 2.43 -15.80 2.42
CA VAL A 186 3.51 -16.57 1.82
C VAL A 186 2.96 -17.79 1.07
N ARG A 187 2.14 -18.63 1.76
CA ARG A 187 1.72 -19.93 1.22
C ARG A 187 0.55 -19.85 0.24
N GLU A 188 -0.36 -18.88 0.40
CA GLU A 188 -1.55 -18.73 -0.47
C GLU A 188 -1.29 -17.77 -1.64
N ALA A 189 -0.57 -16.65 -1.38
CA ALA A 189 -0.33 -15.60 -2.37
C ALA A 189 1.09 -15.59 -2.97
N GLY A 190 2.00 -16.43 -2.47
CA GLY A 190 3.38 -16.50 -2.96
C GLY A 190 4.22 -15.27 -2.63
N LYS A 191 3.84 -14.46 -1.61
CA LYS A 191 4.59 -13.27 -1.21
C LYS A 191 5.84 -13.66 -0.43
N THR A 192 6.95 -12.94 -0.65
CA THR A 192 8.12 -13.11 0.22
C THR A 192 7.79 -12.71 1.66
N VAL A 193 8.52 -13.25 2.63
CA VAL A 193 8.32 -12.92 4.05
C VAL A 193 8.38 -11.40 4.28
N LEU A 194 9.33 -10.72 3.65
CA LEU A 194 9.48 -9.26 3.74
C LEU A 194 8.23 -8.53 3.25
N ASP A 195 7.70 -8.91 2.08
CA ASP A 195 6.51 -8.31 1.49
C ASP A 195 5.24 -8.67 2.27
N ALA A 196 5.18 -9.85 2.85
CA ALA A 196 4.05 -10.28 3.69
C ALA A 196 3.99 -9.52 5.03
N VAL A 197 5.14 -9.32 5.68
CA VAL A 197 5.22 -8.47 6.89
C VAL A 197 4.79 -7.04 6.58
N ALA A 198 5.23 -6.48 5.46
CA ALA A 198 4.85 -5.13 5.03
C ALA A 198 3.33 -5.02 4.78
N ASP A 199 2.72 -6.02 4.14
CA ASP A 199 1.28 -6.08 3.86
C ASP A 199 0.44 -6.09 5.16
N VAL A 200 0.83 -6.91 6.14
CA VAL A 200 0.14 -6.96 7.45
C VAL A 200 0.28 -5.63 8.19
N ARG A 201 1.48 -5.03 8.19
CA ARG A 201 1.72 -3.73 8.82
C ARG A 201 0.87 -2.62 8.20
N GLU A 202 0.78 -2.59 6.88
CA GLU A 202 -0.05 -1.62 6.16
C GLU A 202 -1.54 -1.78 6.54
N ALA A 203 -2.04 -3.01 6.69
CA ALA A 203 -3.40 -3.27 7.16
C ALA A 203 -3.65 -2.72 8.58
N VAL A 204 -2.71 -2.93 9.49
CA VAL A 204 -2.75 -2.38 10.87
C VAL A 204 -2.82 -0.84 10.81
N ASP A 205 -1.99 -0.24 9.96
CA ASP A 205 -1.99 1.22 9.79
C ASP A 205 -3.28 1.74 9.17
N PHE A 206 -3.91 1.03 8.22
CA PHE A 206 -5.24 1.39 7.72
C PHE A 206 -6.30 1.37 8.82
N LEU A 207 -6.32 0.34 9.66
CA LEU A 207 -7.28 0.23 10.76
C LEU A 207 -7.17 1.43 11.72
N ARG A 208 -5.96 1.74 12.18
CA ARG A 208 -5.69 2.86 13.10
C ARG A 208 -5.89 4.22 12.47
N TYR A 209 -5.47 4.39 11.23
CA TYR A 209 -5.62 5.65 10.50
C TYR A 209 -7.08 5.99 10.26
N TYR A 210 -7.88 5.05 9.75
CA TYR A 210 -9.29 5.31 9.53
C TYR A 210 -10.10 5.45 10.82
N ALA A 211 -9.69 4.81 11.91
CA ALA A 211 -10.26 5.06 13.23
C ALA A 211 -10.02 6.52 13.67
N SER A 212 -8.80 7.04 13.51
CA SER A 212 -8.45 8.42 13.80
C SER A 212 -9.21 9.41 12.90
N GLU A 213 -9.21 9.18 11.58
CA GLU A 213 -9.91 10.03 10.62
C GLU A 213 -11.42 10.06 10.84
N ALA A 214 -12.03 8.94 11.21
CA ALA A 214 -13.46 8.90 11.52
C ALA A 214 -13.80 9.73 12.75
N ARG A 215 -13.00 9.67 13.80
CA ARG A 215 -13.14 10.55 14.98
C ARG A 215 -13.09 12.01 14.60
N ARG A 216 -12.14 12.37 13.73
CA ARG A 216 -11.96 13.74 13.24
C ARG A 216 -13.11 14.22 12.37
N LEU A 217 -13.58 13.40 11.44
CA LEU A 217 -14.59 13.79 10.44
C LEU A 217 -16.02 13.64 10.93
N LEU A 218 -16.32 12.62 11.74
CA LEU A 218 -17.68 12.23 12.12
C LEU A 218 -17.99 12.53 13.58
N GLY A 219 -17.02 13.00 14.36
CA GLY A 219 -17.17 13.25 15.81
C GLY A 219 -18.22 14.31 16.14
N ARG A 220 -18.39 15.32 15.29
CA ARG A 220 -19.44 16.36 15.42
C ARG A 220 -19.79 16.96 14.07
N PRO A 221 -21.04 17.44 13.87
CA PRO A 221 -21.41 18.22 12.70
C PRO A 221 -20.59 19.50 12.59
N THR A 222 -20.38 19.96 11.36
CA THR A 222 -19.78 21.29 11.08
C THR A 222 -20.87 22.34 11.13
N GLU A 223 -20.68 23.37 11.94
CA GLU A 223 -21.58 24.53 11.97
C GLU A 223 -21.24 25.46 10.80
N LEU A 224 -22.25 25.79 9.99
CA LEU A 224 -22.15 26.70 8.86
C LEU A 224 -22.68 28.08 9.23
N PRO A 225 -22.21 29.19 8.60
CA PRO A 225 -22.72 30.51 8.86
C PRO A 225 -24.23 30.61 8.68
N GLY A 226 -24.91 31.31 9.60
CA GLY A 226 -26.34 31.59 9.54
C GLY A 226 -26.60 33.11 9.64
N PRO A 227 -26.36 33.89 8.55
CA PRO A 227 -26.43 35.37 8.60
C PRO A 227 -27.83 35.88 8.93
N THR A 228 -28.87 35.10 8.76
CA THR A 228 -30.27 35.42 9.08
C THR A 228 -30.71 34.89 10.45
N GLY A 229 -29.76 34.35 11.24
CA GLY A 229 -30.01 33.87 12.60
C GLY A 229 -30.43 32.41 12.70
N GLU A 230 -30.47 31.70 11.59
CA GLU A 230 -30.68 30.23 11.60
C GLU A 230 -29.41 29.52 12.08
N ARG A 231 -29.62 28.34 12.67
CA ARG A 231 -28.56 27.40 12.97
C ARG A 231 -28.46 26.39 11.86
N ASN A 232 -27.34 26.36 11.17
CA ASN A 232 -27.08 25.44 10.06
C ASN A 232 -26.00 24.44 10.44
N LEU A 233 -26.30 23.16 10.31
CA LEU A 233 -25.41 22.05 10.61
C LEU A 233 -25.22 21.17 9.40
N LEU A 234 -23.96 20.93 9.01
CA LEU A 234 -23.59 19.95 8.01
C LEU A 234 -23.07 18.70 8.71
N SER A 235 -23.66 17.55 8.40
CA SER A 235 -23.28 16.25 8.97
C SER A 235 -23.03 15.20 7.89
N LEU A 236 -22.13 14.26 8.18
CA LEU A 236 -21.77 13.16 7.31
C LEU A 236 -22.46 11.87 7.79
N HIS A 237 -23.05 11.13 6.86
CA HIS A 237 -23.85 9.94 7.13
C HIS A 237 -23.41 8.78 6.24
N PRO A 238 -23.51 7.51 6.72
CA PRO A 238 -23.30 6.33 5.86
C PRO A 238 -24.31 6.26 4.73
N ARG A 239 -23.95 5.55 3.68
CA ARG A 239 -24.82 5.34 2.50
C ARG A 239 -25.66 4.08 2.58
N GLY A 240 -25.19 3.05 3.30
CA GLY A 240 -25.84 1.75 3.40
C GLY A 240 -24.86 0.59 3.22
N VAL A 241 -25.27 -0.48 2.53
CA VAL A 241 -24.42 -1.65 2.31
C VAL A 241 -23.39 -1.39 1.24
N PHE A 242 -22.11 -1.50 1.56
CA PHE A 242 -21.01 -1.52 0.58
C PHE A 242 -20.62 -2.93 0.20
N VAL A 243 -20.35 -3.14 -1.09
CA VAL A 243 -19.69 -4.33 -1.59
C VAL A 243 -18.22 -3.99 -1.79
N THR A 244 -17.32 -4.70 -1.06
CA THR A 244 -15.88 -4.55 -1.25
C THR A 244 -15.33 -5.74 -2.03
N ILE A 245 -14.55 -5.45 -3.07
CA ILE A 245 -13.96 -6.47 -3.96
C ILE A 245 -12.47 -6.20 -4.02
N ALA A 246 -11.69 -7.04 -3.36
CA ALA A 246 -10.25 -6.85 -3.22
C ALA A 246 -9.44 -7.76 -4.15
N PRO A 247 -8.21 -7.37 -4.51
CA PRO A 247 -7.30 -8.17 -5.32
C PRO A 247 -6.52 -9.17 -4.45
N TRP A 248 -5.78 -10.07 -5.09
CA TRP A 248 -4.98 -11.10 -4.45
C TRP A 248 -3.55 -10.64 -4.09
N ASN A 249 -3.03 -9.57 -4.70
CA ASN A 249 -1.63 -9.17 -4.56
C ASN A 249 -1.30 -8.43 -3.25
N PHE A 250 -2.30 -7.83 -2.61
CA PHE A 250 -2.27 -7.29 -1.24
C PHE A 250 -3.46 -7.83 -0.46
N PRO A 251 -3.42 -9.13 -0.13
CA PRO A 251 -4.59 -9.84 0.40
C PRO A 251 -5.00 -9.40 1.80
N VAL A 252 -4.10 -8.74 2.53
CA VAL A 252 -4.38 -8.18 3.86
C VAL A 252 -4.63 -6.67 3.77
N ALA A 253 -3.68 -5.88 3.27
CA ALA A 253 -3.75 -4.42 3.33
C ALA A 253 -4.90 -3.84 2.52
N ILE A 254 -5.02 -4.19 1.23
CA ILE A 254 -6.09 -3.63 0.40
C ILE A 254 -7.45 -4.16 0.83
N PHE A 255 -7.54 -5.44 1.16
CA PHE A 255 -8.78 -6.03 1.66
C PHE A 255 -9.26 -5.33 2.92
N VAL A 256 -8.41 -5.24 3.94
CA VAL A 256 -8.73 -4.59 5.23
C VAL A 256 -8.93 -3.08 5.07
N GLY A 257 -8.15 -2.41 4.23
CA GLY A 257 -8.28 -0.97 3.98
C GLY A 257 -9.66 -0.59 3.45
N GLN A 258 -10.21 -1.37 2.50
CA GLN A 258 -11.58 -1.16 2.01
C GLN A 258 -12.63 -1.43 3.10
N LEU A 259 -12.47 -2.53 3.86
CA LEU A 259 -13.38 -2.88 4.96
C LEU A 259 -13.39 -1.82 6.04
N ALA A 260 -12.22 -1.41 6.51
CA ALA A 260 -12.05 -0.45 7.59
C ALA A 260 -12.68 0.90 7.26
N ALA A 261 -12.44 1.41 6.03
CA ALA A 261 -13.02 2.67 5.57
C ALA A 261 -14.56 2.62 5.53
N ALA A 262 -15.12 1.57 4.94
CA ALA A 262 -16.58 1.41 4.84
C ALA A 262 -17.23 1.23 6.22
N LEU A 263 -16.66 0.34 7.07
CA LEU A 263 -17.21 0.03 8.39
C LEU A 263 -17.17 1.22 9.34
N VAL A 264 -16.03 1.93 9.45
CA VAL A 264 -15.92 3.07 10.36
C VAL A 264 -16.81 4.24 9.94
N ALA A 265 -17.03 4.41 8.62
CA ALA A 265 -18.01 5.36 8.09
C ALA A 265 -19.46 5.02 8.49
N GLY A 266 -19.72 3.82 9.01
CA GLY A 266 -21.03 3.37 9.46
C GLY A 266 -21.81 2.54 8.43
N ASN A 267 -21.16 2.13 7.35
CA ASN A 267 -21.75 1.22 6.36
C ASN A 267 -21.55 -0.24 6.79
N SER A 268 -22.52 -1.10 6.53
CA SER A 268 -22.30 -2.54 6.56
C SER A 268 -21.60 -2.99 5.27
N VAL A 269 -20.93 -4.13 5.31
CA VAL A 269 -20.04 -4.58 4.24
C VAL A 269 -20.30 -6.04 3.87
N VAL A 270 -20.43 -6.31 2.57
CA VAL A 270 -20.23 -7.64 2.00
C VAL A 270 -18.82 -7.70 1.43
N ALA A 271 -17.96 -8.50 2.04
CA ALA A 271 -16.53 -8.54 1.77
C ALA A 271 -16.18 -9.71 0.83
N LYS A 272 -15.88 -9.39 -0.42
CA LYS A 272 -15.42 -10.37 -1.41
C LYS A 272 -13.90 -10.30 -1.57
N PRO A 273 -13.13 -11.26 -1.03
CA PRO A 273 -11.71 -11.38 -1.34
C PRO A 273 -11.52 -11.84 -2.78
N ALA A 274 -10.28 -11.79 -3.29
CA ALA A 274 -9.93 -12.51 -4.50
C ALA A 274 -10.05 -14.03 -4.26
N GLU A 275 -10.38 -14.77 -5.31
CA GLU A 275 -10.52 -16.24 -5.26
C GLU A 275 -9.24 -16.90 -4.75
N ALA A 276 -8.08 -16.40 -5.21
CA ALA A 276 -6.75 -16.93 -4.90
C ALA A 276 -6.28 -16.65 -3.46
N THR A 277 -6.98 -15.79 -2.69
CA THR A 277 -6.57 -15.37 -1.33
C THR A 277 -7.73 -15.38 -0.33
N SER A 278 -8.60 -16.37 -0.50
CA SER A 278 -9.80 -16.52 0.34
C SER A 278 -9.48 -16.94 1.78
N LEU A 279 -8.42 -17.70 2.00
CA LEU A 279 -7.99 -18.11 3.35
C LEU A 279 -7.50 -16.91 4.15
N THR A 280 -6.67 -16.07 3.53
CA THR A 280 -6.17 -14.81 4.11
C THR A 280 -7.34 -13.88 4.44
N GLY A 281 -8.27 -13.67 3.49
CA GLY A 281 -9.46 -12.84 3.70
C GLY A 281 -10.35 -13.35 4.83
N ARG A 282 -10.48 -14.69 4.98
CA ARG A 282 -11.23 -15.31 6.08
C ARG A 282 -10.61 -14.94 7.43
N LEU A 283 -9.31 -15.13 7.59
CA LEU A 283 -8.62 -14.80 8.85
C LEU A 283 -8.78 -13.30 9.18
N CYS A 284 -8.67 -12.41 8.19
CA CYS A 284 -8.90 -10.97 8.40
C CYS A 284 -10.30 -10.69 8.95
N CYS A 285 -11.35 -11.27 8.36
CA CYS A 285 -12.72 -11.12 8.86
C CYS A 285 -12.91 -11.72 10.26
N ASP A 286 -12.33 -12.89 10.55
CA ASP A 286 -12.40 -13.51 11.86
C ASP A 286 -11.77 -12.63 12.95
N LEU A 287 -10.64 -12.01 12.67
CA LEU A 287 -10.00 -11.08 13.59
C LEU A 287 -10.86 -9.83 13.83
N LEU A 288 -11.50 -9.29 12.80
CA LEU A 288 -12.43 -8.17 12.92
C LEU A 288 -13.69 -8.54 13.71
N HIS A 289 -14.24 -9.73 13.52
CA HIS A 289 -15.35 -10.25 14.34
C HIS A 289 -14.94 -10.43 15.81
N ARG A 290 -13.74 -10.95 16.05
CA ARG A 290 -13.17 -11.06 17.41
C ARG A 290 -12.91 -9.70 18.05
N ALA A 291 -12.65 -8.66 17.27
CA ALA A 291 -12.60 -7.27 17.75
C ALA A 291 -13.97 -6.74 18.18
N GLY A 292 -15.07 -7.39 17.79
CA GLY A 292 -16.44 -7.06 18.14
C GLY A 292 -17.29 -6.47 17.00
N ILE A 293 -16.81 -6.52 15.75
CA ILE A 293 -17.62 -6.14 14.59
C ILE A 293 -18.68 -7.23 14.36
N PRO A 294 -19.99 -6.88 14.34
CA PRO A 294 -21.07 -7.86 14.19
C PRO A 294 -21.04 -8.59 12.85
N ALA A 295 -21.49 -9.85 12.84
CA ALA A 295 -21.53 -10.68 11.65
C ALA A 295 -22.49 -10.16 10.56
N ASP A 296 -23.48 -9.36 10.92
CA ASP A 296 -24.42 -8.70 10.01
C ASP A 296 -23.93 -7.30 9.56
N ALA A 297 -22.89 -6.75 10.20
CA ALA A 297 -22.20 -5.55 9.71
C ALA A 297 -21.04 -5.88 8.77
N LEU A 298 -20.43 -7.07 8.88
CA LEU A 298 -19.35 -7.56 8.02
C LEU A 298 -19.64 -9.00 7.62
N VAL A 299 -19.99 -9.21 6.36
CA VAL A 299 -20.31 -10.53 5.81
C VAL A 299 -19.21 -10.97 4.85
N PHE A 300 -18.44 -11.98 5.24
CA PHE A 300 -17.41 -12.56 4.39
C PHE A 300 -18.01 -13.43 3.28
N LEU A 301 -17.64 -13.17 2.01
CA LEU A 301 -18.22 -13.86 0.86
C LEU A 301 -17.16 -14.21 -0.19
N PRO A 302 -16.39 -15.31 -0.01
CA PRO A 302 -15.49 -15.82 -1.03
C PRO A 302 -16.29 -16.42 -2.16
N GLY A 303 -15.89 -16.18 -3.41
CA GLY A 303 -16.59 -16.71 -4.58
C GLY A 303 -16.09 -16.12 -5.88
N GLU A 304 -16.44 -16.77 -6.98
CA GLU A 304 -16.07 -16.32 -8.31
C GLU A 304 -16.72 -14.97 -8.66
N GLY A 305 -15.91 -14.01 -9.13
CA GLY A 305 -16.40 -12.67 -9.48
C GLY A 305 -17.51 -12.67 -10.52
N SER A 306 -17.46 -13.63 -11.45
CA SER A 306 -18.48 -13.86 -12.50
C SER A 306 -19.82 -14.32 -11.94
N VAL A 307 -19.86 -14.92 -10.77
CA VAL A 307 -21.05 -15.41 -10.08
C VAL A 307 -21.49 -14.41 -9.02
N VAL A 308 -20.76 -14.34 -7.88
CA VAL A 308 -21.21 -13.54 -6.73
C VAL A 308 -21.06 -12.04 -6.97
N GLY A 309 -19.99 -11.60 -7.67
CA GLY A 309 -19.75 -10.20 -7.97
C GLY A 309 -20.88 -9.60 -8.81
N LYS A 310 -21.34 -10.33 -9.83
CA LYS A 310 -22.44 -9.92 -10.71
C LYS A 310 -23.75 -9.75 -9.94
N VAL A 311 -24.08 -10.68 -9.05
CA VAL A 311 -25.27 -10.60 -8.19
C VAL A 311 -25.20 -9.38 -7.28
N LEU A 312 -24.08 -9.22 -6.55
CA LEU A 312 -23.92 -8.17 -5.55
C LEU A 312 -23.99 -6.75 -6.13
N VAL A 313 -23.33 -6.50 -7.28
CA VAL A 313 -23.28 -5.15 -7.86
C VAL A 313 -24.58 -4.75 -8.53
N ALA A 314 -25.41 -5.70 -8.95
CA ALA A 314 -26.74 -5.45 -9.53
C ALA A 314 -27.85 -5.32 -8.47
N ASP A 315 -27.60 -5.76 -7.23
CA ASP A 315 -28.60 -5.76 -6.18
C ASP A 315 -28.99 -4.33 -5.74
N PRO A 316 -30.30 -4.01 -5.62
CA PRO A 316 -30.75 -2.68 -5.22
C PRO A 316 -30.36 -2.27 -3.81
N ARG A 317 -30.03 -3.22 -2.94
CA ARG A 317 -29.56 -2.96 -1.56
C ARG A 317 -28.09 -2.54 -1.51
N CYS A 318 -27.32 -2.73 -2.59
CA CYS A 318 -25.94 -2.27 -2.67
C CYS A 318 -25.92 -0.74 -2.78
N ALA A 319 -25.38 -0.04 -1.78
CA ALA A 319 -25.30 1.42 -1.73
C ALA A 319 -24.01 1.98 -2.33
N GLY A 320 -23.02 1.14 -2.61
CA GLY A 320 -21.75 1.52 -3.22
C GLY A 320 -20.81 0.32 -3.36
N VAL A 321 -19.83 0.47 -4.24
CA VAL A 321 -18.80 -0.57 -4.49
C VAL A 321 -17.43 0.02 -4.30
N ALA A 322 -16.58 -0.64 -3.48
CA ALA A 322 -15.15 -0.38 -3.40
C ALA A 322 -14.42 -1.56 -4.07
N PHE A 323 -13.70 -1.27 -5.14
CA PHE A 323 -13.06 -2.26 -6.00
C PHE A 323 -11.59 -1.96 -6.18
N THR A 324 -10.75 -2.99 -6.08
CA THR A 324 -9.37 -2.94 -6.57
C THR A 324 -9.11 -4.17 -7.42
N GLY A 325 -8.59 -3.97 -8.65
CA GLY A 325 -8.33 -5.06 -9.57
C GLY A 325 -8.07 -4.59 -11.00
N SER A 326 -8.42 -5.39 -12.01
CA SER A 326 -8.17 -5.02 -13.41
C SER A 326 -9.11 -3.92 -13.91
N THR A 327 -8.61 -3.06 -14.80
CA THR A 327 -9.39 -2.01 -15.48
C THR A 327 -10.62 -2.58 -16.20
N ALA A 328 -10.48 -3.74 -16.84
CA ALA A 328 -11.59 -4.42 -17.51
C ALA A 328 -12.72 -4.79 -16.54
N THR A 329 -12.38 -5.28 -15.35
CA THR A 329 -13.36 -5.61 -14.30
C THR A 329 -14.00 -4.34 -13.73
N ALA A 330 -13.27 -3.25 -13.52
CA ALA A 330 -13.83 -1.96 -13.10
C ALA A 330 -14.88 -1.45 -14.09
N PHE A 331 -14.59 -1.52 -15.39
CA PHE A 331 -15.56 -1.17 -16.43
C PHE A 331 -16.78 -2.09 -16.44
N ALA A 332 -16.60 -3.39 -16.21
CA ALA A 332 -17.73 -4.33 -16.12
C ALA A 332 -18.64 -4.00 -14.93
N ILE A 333 -18.05 -3.71 -13.76
CA ILE A 333 -18.79 -3.27 -12.56
C ILE A 333 -19.54 -1.96 -12.84
N ASN A 334 -18.86 -0.95 -13.41
CA ASN A 334 -19.48 0.34 -13.71
C ASN A 334 -20.68 0.21 -14.66
N ARG A 335 -20.54 -0.59 -15.73
CA ARG A 335 -21.65 -0.89 -16.63
C ARG A 335 -22.81 -1.61 -15.94
N ALA A 336 -22.51 -2.58 -15.09
CA ALA A 336 -23.52 -3.32 -14.34
C ALA A 336 -24.28 -2.41 -13.36
N MET A 337 -23.58 -1.49 -12.70
CA MET A 337 -24.22 -0.50 -11.82
C MET A 337 -25.09 0.49 -12.58
N ALA A 338 -24.67 0.91 -13.79
CA ALA A 338 -25.39 1.86 -14.62
C ALA A 338 -26.59 1.24 -15.37
N ALA A 339 -26.63 -0.09 -15.51
CA ALA A 339 -27.70 -0.80 -16.23
C ALA A 339 -28.99 -0.98 -15.41
N THR A 340 -29.04 -0.47 -14.19
CA THR A 340 -30.20 -0.60 -13.29
C THR A 340 -30.78 0.76 -12.97
N ASP A 341 -32.11 0.89 -12.96
CA ASP A 341 -32.85 2.09 -12.53
C ASP A 341 -32.87 2.22 -10.99
N GLN A 342 -31.69 2.21 -10.40
CA GLN A 342 -31.45 2.34 -8.96
C GLN A 342 -30.86 3.72 -8.64
N PRO A 343 -30.90 4.17 -7.38
CA PRO A 343 -30.21 5.40 -6.99
C PRO A 343 -28.74 5.39 -7.43
N LEU A 344 -28.23 6.55 -7.86
CA LEU A 344 -26.83 6.68 -8.26
C LEU A 344 -25.90 6.33 -7.11
N ARG A 345 -25.02 5.36 -7.34
CA ARG A 345 -24.13 4.76 -6.33
C ARG A 345 -22.68 5.04 -6.66
N PRO A 346 -21.82 5.32 -5.65
CA PRO A 346 -20.40 5.51 -5.91
C PRO A 346 -19.72 4.18 -6.28
N LEU A 347 -18.87 4.24 -7.30
CA LEU A 347 -17.83 3.26 -7.56
C LEU A 347 -16.49 3.87 -7.14
N ILE A 348 -15.86 3.27 -6.13
CA ILE A 348 -14.51 3.60 -5.67
C ILE A 348 -13.60 2.53 -6.28
N ALA A 349 -12.99 2.85 -7.41
CA ALA A 349 -12.17 1.89 -8.14
C ALA A 349 -10.70 2.31 -8.15
N GLU A 350 -9.84 1.35 -7.87
CA GLU A 350 -8.39 1.42 -8.07
C GLU A 350 -7.98 0.27 -8.99
N THR A 351 -7.26 0.60 -10.06
CA THR A 351 -6.90 -0.38 -11.08
C THR A 351 -5.40 -0.38 -11.37
N GLY A 352 -5.01 -1.03 -12.45
CA GLY A 352 -3.61 -1.17 -12.84
C GLY A 352 -2.94 0.13 -13.29
N GLY A 353 -1.66 0.02 -13.68
CA GLY A 353 -0.86 1.11 -14.17
C GLY A 353 0.20 0.65 -15.17
N MET A 354 0.45 1.46 -16.19
CA MET A 354 1.61 1.32 -17.07
C MET A 354 2.72 2.26 -16.61
N ASN A 355 3.17 2.03 -15.38
CA ASN A 355 4.03 2.95 -14.64
C ASN A 355 5.42 3.07 -15.25
N ALA A 356 5.87 4.30 -15.44
CA ALA A 356 7.15 4.63 -16.05
C ALA A 356 8.06 5.36 -15.06
N VAL A 357 9.36 5.14 -15.22
CA VAL A 357 10.42 5.92 -14.57
C VAL A 357 11.26 6.56 -15.65
N VAL A 358 11.54 7.86 -15.53
CA VAL A 358 12.37 8.62 -16.45
C VAL A 358 13.70 8.94 -15.79
N VAL A 359 14.78 8.64 -16.48
CA VAL A 359 16.16 8.83 -16.00
C VAL A 359 16.91 9.69 -16.98
N ASP A 360 17.42 10.84 -16.54
CA ASP A 360 18.29 11.70 -17.33
C ASP A 360 19.79 11.45 -17.06
N SER A 361 20.65 12.11 -17.83
CA SER A 361 22.11 11.94 -17.74
C SER A 361 22.72 12.42 -16.41
N SER A 362 21.98 13.17 -15.60
CA SER A 362 22.42 13.68 -14.31
C SER A 362 22.17 12.71 -13.15
N ALA A 363 21.37 11.67 -13.37
CA ALA A 363 20.93 10.74 -12.34
C ALA A 363 22.09 9.97 -11.68
N LEU A 364 21.92 9.58 -10.42
CA LEU A 364 22.82 8.66 -9.72
C LEU A 364 22.46 7.23 -10.11
N LEU A 365 23.24 6.61 -11.01
CA LEU A 365 22.90 5.31 -11.59
C LEU A 365 22.78 4.18 -10.56
N GLU A 366 23.59 4.20 -9.50
CA GLU A 366 23.51 3.22 -8.41
C GLU A 366 22.14 3.24 -7.73
N ALA A 367 21.58 4.44 -7.49
CA ALA A 367 20.23 4.58 -6.95
C ALA A 367 19.17 4.18 -7.98
N VAL A 368 19.32 4.56 -9.25
CA VAL A 368 18.41 4.16 -10.32
C VAL A 368 18.28 2.65 -10.41
N VAL A 369 19.42 1.93 -10.37
CA VAL A 369 19.43 0.46 -10.45
C VAL A 369 18.72 -0.16 -9.25
N GLN A 370 19.07 0.26 -8.03
CA GLN A 370 18.45 -0.27 -6.81
C GLN A 370 16.93 -0.01 -6.80
N ASP A 371 16.52 1.22 -7.10
CA ASP A 371 15.13 1.62 -7.11
C ASP A 371 14.34 0.92 -8.23
N THR A 372 14.99 0.62 -9.37
CA THR A 372 14.39 -0.15 -10.47
C THR A 372 14.20 -1.62 -10.08
N LEU A 373 15.20 -2.25 -9.43
CA LEU A 373 15.06 -3.62 -8.93
C LEU A 373 13.87 -3.72 -7.96
N ASP A 374 13.80 -2.82 -7.00
CA ASP A 374 12.69 -2.77 -6.04
C ASP A 374 11.35 -2.55 -6.76
N SER A 375 11.30 -1.60 -7.69
CA SER A 375 10.05 -1.20 -8.35
C SER A 375 9.54 -2.21 -9.36
N ALA A 376 10.43 -2.93 -10.06
CA ALA A 376 10.02 -3.84 -11.14
C ALA A 376 9.86 -5.30 -10.68
N PHE A 377 10.66 -5.75 -9.69
CA PHE A 377 10.78 -7.19 -9.41
C PHE A 377 10.29 -7.63 -8.03
N ARG A 378 10.20 -6.75 -7.04
CA ARG A 378 9.58 -7.10 -5.75
C ARG A 378 8.15 -7.60 -5.94
N SER A 379 7.74 -8.58 -5.13
CA SER A 379 6.47 -9.31 -5.27
C SER A 379 6.30 -9.93 -6.67
N ALA A 380 7.39 -10.34 -7.33
CA ALA A 380 7.41 -10.80 -8.72
C ALA A 380 6.76 -9.80 -9.70
N GLY A 381 6.95 -8.49 -9.49
CA GLY A 381 6.34 -7.42 -10.29
C GLY A 381 4.81 -7.36 -10.20
N GLN A 382 4.19 -8.06 -9.26
CA GLN A 382 2.74 -8.17 -9.12
C GLN A 382 2.16 -7.06 -8.23
N ARG A 383 2.57 -5.82 -8.48
CA ARG A 383 2.02 -4.61 -7.85
C ARG A 383 1.43 -3.69 -8.90
N CYS A 384 0.30 -3.07 -8.59
CA CYS A 384 -0.27 -2.03 -9.46
C CYS A 384 0.70 -0.85 -9.64
N SER A 385 1.54 -0.57 -8.64
CA SER A 385 2.60 0.44 -8.66
C SER A 385 3.91 -0.02 -9.30
N ALA A 386 4.05 -1.28 -9.72
CA ALA A 386 5.32 -1.79 -10.24
C ALA A 386 5.75 -1.05 -11.52
N GLN A 387 7.04 -0.80 -11.62
CA GLN A 387 7.66 -0.18 -12.79
C GLN A 387 7.57 -1.13 -13.99
N ARG A 388 6.91 -0.67 -15.06
CA ARG A 388 6.78 -1.42 -16.31
C ARG A 388 7.74 -0.94 -17.38
N VAL A 389 8.06 0.36 -17.35
CA VAL A 389 8.94 1.00 -18.31
C VAL A 389 10.00 1.84 -17.61
N LEU A 390 11.23 1.70 -18.04
CA LEU A 390 12.37 2.53 -17.67
C LEU A 390 12.80 3.34 -18.90
N PHE A 391 12.53 4.63 -18.92
CA PHE A 391 13.07 5.55 -19.92
C PHE A 391 14.46 5.99 -19.49
N VAL A 392 15.48 5.70 -20.31
CA VAL A 392 16.87 6.06 -20.01
C VAL A 392 17.40 6.95 -21.12
N GLN A 393 18.00 8.08 -20.75
CA GLN A 393 18.63 8.99 -21.71
C GLN A 393 19.80 8.29 -22.42
N ASP A 394 19.90 8.45 -23.75
CA ASP A 394 20.82 7.70 -24.61
C ASP A 394 22.28 7.73 -24.13
N GLU A 395 22.75 8.88 -23.64
CA GLU A 395 24.16 9.09 -23.25
C GLU A 395 24.60 8.20 -22.08
N ILE A 396 23.65 7.76 -21.27
CA ILE A 396 23.94 6.90 -20.11
C ILE A 396 23.35 5.48 -20.24
N ALA A 397 22.62 5.22 -21.34
CA ALA A 397 21.81 4.01 -21.45
C ALA A 397 22.64 2.72 -21.40
N GLU A 398 23.77 2.65 -22.10
CA GLU A 398 24.61 1.43 -22.08
C GLU A 398 25.10 1.11 -20.67
N ARG A 399 25.60 2.13 -19.94
CA ARG A 399 26.08 1.95 -18.57
C ARG A 399 24.94 1.58 -17.60
N ALA A 400 23.78 2.24 -17.75
CA ALA A 400 22.62 1.94 -16.93
C ALA A 400 22.13 0.50 -17.15
N ILE A 401 22.09 0.03 -18.40
CA ILE A 401 21.68 -1.34 -18.75
C ILE A 401 22.71 -2.36 -18.23
N GLU A 402 24.02 -2.09 -18.38
CA GLU A 402 25.06 -2.97 -17.84
C GLU A 402 24.94 -3.12 -16.32
N MET A 403 24.79 -2.03 -15.59
CA MET A 403 24.63 -2.05 -14.13
C MET A 403 23.32 -2.75 -13.71
N LEU A 404 22.22 -2.47 -14.42
CA LEU A 404 20.92 -3.09 -14.15
C LEU A 404 20.97 -4.61 -14.37
N THR A 405 21.51 -5.06 -15.49
CA THR A 405 21.59 -6.49 -15.80
C THR A 405 22.55 -7.23 -14.86
N GLY A 406 23.64 -6.58 -14.46
CA GLY A 406 24.54 -7.09 -13.42
C GLY A 406 23.83 -7.25 -12.07
N ALA A 407 23.06 -6.26 -11.65
CA ALA A 407 22.30 -6.33 -10.41
C ALA A 407 21.13 -7.34 -10.48
N MET A 408 20.48 -7.50 -11.63
CA MET A 408 19.47 -8.54 -11.85
C MET A 408 20.04 -9.96 -11.76
N ALA A 409 21.33 -10.15 -12.03
CA ALA A 409 22.00 -11.43 -11.92
C ALA A 409 22.15 -11.92 -10.47
N GLU A 410 22.10 -11.00 -9.52
CA GLU A 410 22.19 -11.28 -8.08
C GLU A 410 20.82 -11.59 -7.45
N LEU A 411 19.70 -11.41 -8.18
CA LEU A 411 18.36 -11.68 -7.66
C LEU A 411 18.15 -13.18 -7.39
N ALA A 412 17.86 -13.53 -6.15
CA ALA A 412 17.49 -14.86 -5.74
C ALA A 412 16.00 -15.16 -6.03
N VAL A 413 15.72 -16.05 -6.97
CA VAL A 413 14.36 -16.49 -7.32
C VAL A 413 14.09 -17.85 -6.67
N GLY A 414 13.03 -17.96 -5.86
CA GLY A 414 12.79 -19.22 -5.17
C GLY A 414 11.61 -19.20 -4.20
N ASP A 415 11.61 -20.15 -3.25
CA ASP A 415 10.57 -20.31 -2.24
C ASP A 415 10.42 -19.03 -1.41
N PRO A 416 9.25 -18.36 -1.46
CA PRO A 416 9.02 -17.07 -0.78
C PRO A 416 9.04 -17.18 0.75
N GLY A 417 8.95 -18.38 1.30
CA GLY A 417 9.10 -18.65 2.73
C GLY A 417 10.54 -18.54 3.23
N GLN A 418 11.52 -18.47 2.32
CA GLN A 418 12.91 -18.29 2.66
C GLN A 418 13.29 -16.80 2.61
N LEU A 419 13.99 -16.33 3.65
CA LEU A 419 14.38 -14.92 3.76
C LEU A 419 15.40 -14.47 2.71
N ALA A 420 16.16 -15.39 2.15
CA ALA A 420 17.11 -15.13 1.08
C ALA A 420 16.43 -14.96 -0.30
N THR A 421 15.13 -15.19 -0.40
CA THR A 421 14.41 -15.06 -1.67
C THR A 421 13.99 -13.62 -1.90
N ASP A 422 14.44 -13.05 -3.03
CA ASP A 422 14.04 -11.71 -3.48
C ASP A 422 12.74 -11.75 -4.30
N VAL A 423 12.60 -12.78 -5.15
CA VAL A 423 11.49 -12.90 -6.09
C VAL A 423 10.81 -14.25 -5.95
N GLY A 424 9.56 -14.25 -5.52
CA GLY A 424 8.70 -15.43 -5.41
C GLY A 424 7.99 -15.80 -6.72
N PRO A 425 7.01 -16.74 -6.67
CA PRO A 425 6.21 -17.12 -7.82
C PRO A 425 5.18 -16.04 -8.20
N VAL A 426 4.63 -16.14 -9.41
CA VAL A 426 3.38 -15.44 -9.75
C VAL A 426 2.19 -16.26 -9.23
N ILE A 427 1.03 -15.59 -9.12
CA ILE A 427 -0.12 -16.12 -8.36
C ILE A 427 -0.64 -17.47 -8.87
N ASP A 428 -0.69 -17.67 -10.18
CA ASP A 428 -1.23 -18.91 -10.76
C ASP A 428 -0.63 -19.24 -12.14
N GLY A 429 -1.02 -20.40 -12.68
CA GLY A 429 -0.59 -20.85 -14.01
C GLY A 429 -1.06 -19.96 -15.15
N LYS A 430 -2.25 -19.35 -15.04
CA LYS A 430 -2.77 -18.45 -16.09
C LYS A 430 -1.92 -17.18 -16.18
N ALA A 431 -1.55 -16.61 -15.04
CA ALA A 431 -0.63 -15.47 -14.98
C ALA A 431 0.73 -15.84 -15.56
N LYS A 432 1.29 -17.00 -15.19
CA LYS A 432 2.55 -17.52 -15.74
C LYS A 432 2.49 -17.65 -17.26
N ASP A 433 1.47 -18.29 -17.80
CA ASP A 433 1.33 -18.52 -19.25
C ASP A 433 1.20 -17.18 -20.01
N LYS A 434 0.41 -16.24 -19.51
CA LYS A 434 0.28 -14.90 -20.08
C LYS A 434 1.61 -14.15 -20.12
N LEU A 435 2.38 -14.21 -19.04
CA LEU A 435 3.68 -13.52 -18.94
C LEU A 435 4.73 -14.17 -19.86
N LEU A 436 4.76 -15.49 -19.96
CA LEU A 436 5.67 -16.19 -20.87
C LEU A 436 5.31 -15.91 -22.34
N ALA A 437 4.03 -15.85 -22.68
CA ALA A 437 3.59 -15.45 -24.02
C ALA A 437 4.00 -13.99 -24.34
N HIS A 438 3.90 -13.08 -23.36
CA HIS A 438 4.39 -11.71 -23.51
C HIS A 438 5.90 -11.68 -23.74
N ALA A 439 6.68 -12.44 -22.95
CA ALA A 439 8.13 -12.52 -23.11
C ALA A 439 8.52 -13.01 -24.51
N GLN A 440 7.86 -14.07 -25.01
CA GLN A 440 8.07 -14.57 -26.39
C GLN A 440 7.74 -13.53 -27.46
N ARG A 441 6.74 -12.68 -27.23
CA ARG A 441 6.44 -11.54 -28.11
C ARG A 441 7.57 -10.52 -28.09
N MET A 442 8.06 -10.17 -26.89
CA MET A 442 9.15 -9.18 -26.73
C MET A 442 10.48 -9.68 -27.30
N GLU A 443 10.74 -10.98 -27.32
CA GLU A 443 11.91 -11.54 -28.02
C GLU A 443 11.89 -11.31 -29.53
N ARG A 444 10.72 -11.18 -30.14
CA ARG A 444 10.55 -10.86 -31.57
C ARG A 444 10.48 -9.38 -31.87
N GLU A 445 9.96 -8.57 -30.93
CA GLU A 445 9.66 -7.15 -31.13
C GLU A 445 10.67 -6.21 -30.48
N GLY A 446 11.60 -6.73 -29.67
CA GLY A 446 12.60 -5.99 -28.93
C GLY A 446 13.90 -6.76 -28.80
N ARG A 447 14.74 -6.35 -27.87
CA ARG A 447 16.03 -6.99 -27.55
C ARG A 447 15.98 -7.51 -26.10
N LEU A 448 16.16 -8.80 -25.90
CA LEU A 448 16.36 -9.35 -24.55
C LEU A 448 17.68 -8.83 -23.98
N LEU A 449 17.61 -8.12 -22.86
CA LEU A 449 18.78 -7.61 -22.13
C LEU A 449 19.25 -8.64 -21.08
N TYR A 450 18.32 -9.20 -20.33
CA TYR A 450 18.62 -10.20 -19.30
C TYR A 450 17.40 -11.09 -19.02
N ARG A 451 17.69 -12.35 -18.66
CA ARG A 451 16.72 -13.31 -18.11
C ARG A 451 17.37 -14.07 -16.96
N ALA A 452 16.78 -14.01 -15.78
CA ALA A 452 17.23 -14.76 -14.62
C ALA A 452 17.11 -16.28 -14.85
N ARG A 453 17.97 -17.06 -14.21
CA ARG A 453 17.85 -18.52 -14.19
C ARG A 453 16.87 -18.95 -13.12
N LEU A 454 16.10 -19.97 -13.38
CA LEU A 454 15.27 -20.65 -12.40
C LEU A 454 15.95 -21.98 -12.01
N ASP A 455 16.05 -22.21 -10.72
CA ASP A 455 16.53 -23.47 -10.20
C ASP A 455 15.49 -24.59 -10.36
N GLU A 456 15.92 -25.85 -10.28
CA GLU A 456 15.05 -27.03 -10.35
C GLU A 456 13.96 -27.00 -9.26
N ALA A 457 14.24 -26.40 -8.11
CA ALA A 457 13.26 -26.19 -7.04
C ALA A 457 12.03 -25.38 -7.48
N CYS A 458 12.12 -24.56 -8.53
CA CYS A 458 11.03 -23.78 -9.10
C CYS A 458 10.12 -24.59 -10.07
N ALA A 459 10.49 -25.83 -10.42
CA ALA A 459 9.83 -26.61 -11.47
C ALA A 459 8.34 -26.91 -11.21
N HIS A 460 7.96 -27.06 -9.93
CA HIS A 460 6.59 -27.38 -9.53
C HIS A 460 5.73 -26.17 -9.16
N GLY A 461 6.31 -24.97 -9.25
CA GLY A 461 5.64 -23.70 -8.95
C GLY A 461 5.27 -22.90 -10.20
N THR A 462 4.68 -21.76 -9.95
CA THR A 462 4.25 -20.80 -10.98
C THR A 462 5.29 -19.69 -11.20
N PHE A 463 6.57 -20.05 -11.16
CA PHE A 463 7.65 -19.08 -11.32
C PHE A 463 7.77 -18.56 -12.75
N VAL A 464 8.03 -17.26 -12.87
CA VAL A 464 8.41 -16.56 -14.10
C VAL A 464 9.76 -15.91 -13.81
N PRO A 465 10.80 -16.16 -14.62
CA PRO A 465 12.10 -15.53 -14.39
C PRO A 465 11.99 -14.00 -14.54
N PRO A 466 12.60 -13.21 -13.66
CA PRO A 466 12.81 -11.79 -13.90
C PRO A 466 13.49 -11.56 -15.26
N MET A 467 12.90 -10.66 -16.07
CA MET A 467 13.38 -10.36 -17.41
C MET A 467 13.42 -8.87 -17.67
N ALA A 468 14.37 -8.42 -18.48
CA ALA A 468 14.42 -7.06 -19.01
C ALA A 468 14.56 -7.10 -20.53
N PHE A 469 13.75 -6.29 -21.20
CA PHE A 469 13.77 -6.12 -22.66
C PHE A 469 13.99 -4.66 -23.01
N GLU A 470 14.80 -4.38 -24.03
CA GLU A 470 14.85 -3.08 -24.67
C GLU A 470 13.83 -3.07 -25.83
N ILE A 471 13.00 -2.04 -25.84
CA ILE A 471 11.99 -1.81 -26.89
C ILE A 471 12.15 -0.39 -27.46
N ASP A 472 11.74 -0.19 -28.71
CA ASP A 472 11.88 1.09 -29.41
C ASP A 472 10.93 2.20 -28.90
N ARG A 473 9.78 1.81 -28.33
CA ARG A 473 8.76 2.74 -27.84
C ARG A 473 7.78 2.08 -26.87
N MET A 474 7.25 2.86 -25.94
CA MET A 474 6.28 2.41 -24.93
C MET A 474 4.98 1.85 -25.54
N SER A 475 4.54 2.33 -26.71
CA SER A 475 3.31 1.87 -27.37
C SER A 475 3.36 0.42 -27.90
N ARG A 476 4.51 -0.28 -27.80
CA ARG A 476 4.58 -1.75 -27.93
C ARG A 476 3.80 -2.47 -26.83
N LEU A 477 3.62 -1.81 -25.69
CA LEU A 477 2.87 -2.36 -24.58
C LEU A 477 1.39 -1.97 -24.73
N THR A 478 0.55 -2.91 -25.11
CA THR A 478 -0.88 -2.71 -25.34
C THR A 478 -1.73 -2.92 -24.09
N GLU A 479 -1.15 -3.53 -23.05
CA GLU A 479 -1.78 -3.78 -21.76
C GLU A 479 -0.75 -3.81 -20.64
N GLU A 480 -1.20 -3.74 -19.40
CA GLU A 480 -0.35 -3.88 -18.23
C GLU A 480 0.25 -5.30 -18.16
N VAL A 481 1.57 -5.37 -18.01
CA VAL A 481 2.32 -6.62 -17.84
C VAL A 481 2.52 -6.86 -16.35
N PHE A 482 1.58 -7.59 -15.73
CA PHE A 482 1.52 -7.76 -14.28
C PHE A 482 2.42 -8.90 -13.79
N GLY A 483 3.73 -8.72 -13.92
CA GLY A 483 4.75 -9.72 -13.61
C GLY A 483 6.17 -9.15 -13.63
N PRO A 484 7.20 -10.00 -13.41
CA PRO A 484 8.58 -9.56 -13.26
C PRO A 484 9.27 -9.32 -14.62
N ILE A 485 8.67 -8.45 -15.44
CA ILE A 485 9.17 -8.11 -16.78
C ILE A 485 9.26 -6.59 -16.89
N LEU A 486 10.48 -6.09 -17.08
CA LEU A 486 10.80 -4.69 -17.26
C LEU A 486 11.08 -4.37 -18.74
N HIS A 487 10.64 -3.20 -19.19
CA HIS A 487 10.93 -2.71 -20.55
C HIS A 487 11.78 -1.43 -20.46
N VAL A 488 12.89 -1.40 -21.17
CA VAL A 488 13.78 -0.24 -21.26
C VAL A 488 13.52 0.45 -22.59
N VAL A 489 13.31 1.76 -22.55
CA VAL A 489 13.15 2.63 -23.73
C VAL A 489 14.21 3.71 -23.66
N ARG A 490 14.99 3.90 -24.74
CA ARG A 490 15.93 5.00 -24.83
C ARG A 490 15.23 6.28 -25.28
N TRP A 491 15.69 7.40 -24.78
CA TRP A 491 15.23 8.71 -25.22
C TRP A 491 16.40 9.68 -25.41
N GLN A 492 16.28 10.60 -26.35
CA GLN A 492 17.34 11.54 -26.70
C GLN A 492 17.20 12.85 -25.93
N ALA A 493 18.33 13.45 -25.57
CA ALA A 493 18.35 14.78 -24.97
C ALA A 493 17.53 15.78 -25.81
N GLY A 494 16.77 16.64 -25.17
CA GLY A 494 15.88 17.60 -25.84
C GLY A 494 14.52 17.03 -26.29
N HIS A 495 14.26 15.72 -26.15
CA HIS A 495 13.00 15.08 -26.57
C HIS A 495 12.15 14.64 -25.37
N LEU A 496 12.22 15.35 -24.25
CA LEU A 496 11.45 15.03 -23.03
C LEU A 496 9.93 15.08 -23.27
N ASP A 497 9.48 15.97 -24.16
CA ASP A 497 8.07 16.07 -24.56
C ASP A 497 7.53 14.75 -25.13
N ALA A 498 8.32 14.09 -25.98
CA ALA A 498 7.93 12.80 -26.55
C ALA A 498 7.79 11.69 -25.50
N VAL A 499 8.59 11.74 -24.43
CA VAL A 499 8.46 10.82 -23.29
C VAL A 499 7.17 11.10 -22.52
N ILE A 500 6.87 12.37 -22.24
CA ILE A 500 5.63 12.79 -21.57
C ILE A 500 4.41 12.33 -22.36
N ASP A 501 4.42 12.58 -23.67
CA ASP A 501 3.33 12.19 -24.57
C ASP A 501 3.16 10.67 -24.64
N ALA A 502 4.26 9.90 -24.64
CA ALA A 502 4.21 8.44 -24.64
C ALA A 502 3.59 7.89 -23.34
N VAL A 503 3.89 8.48 -22.19
CA VAL A 503 3.28 8.11 -20.91
C VAL A 503 1.80 8.49 -20.90
N ALA A 504 1.45 9.71 -21.31
CA ALA A 504 0.07 10.20 -21.34
C ALA A 504 -0.83 9.39 -22.30
N ALA A 505 -0.29 8.94 -23.43
CA ALA A 505 -1.01 8.15 -24.45
C ALA A 505 -1.51 6.80 -23.93
N THR A 506 -0.96 6.29 -22.81
CA THR A 506 -1.46 5.05 -22.17
C THR A 506 -2.83 5.20 -21.53
N GLY A 507 -3.20 6.42 -21.15
CA GLY A 507 -4.41 6.73 -20.39
C GLY A 507 -4.36 6.30 -18.91
N TYR A 508 -3.30 5.62 -18.48
CA TYR A 508 -3.07 5.27 -17.08
C TYR A 508 -2.38 6.42 -16.33
N GLY A 509 -2.67 6.54 -15.03
CA GLY A 509 -2.08 7.55 -14.17
C GLY A 509 -2.01 7.08 -12.71
N LEU A 510 -1.24 5.99 -12.43
CA LEU A 510 -1.11 5.47 -11.07
C LEU A 510 0.18 5.96 -10.41
N THR A 511 1.34 5.43 -10.83
CA THR A 511 2.64 5.87 -10.33
C THR A 511 3.56 6.31 -11.46
N PHE A 512 4.41 7.29 -11.15
CA PHE A 512 5.42 7.81 -12.07
C PHE A 512 6.69 8.16 -11.28
N GLY A 513 7.85 7.90 -11.86
CA GLY A 513 9.14 8.17 -11.23
C GLY A 513 10.06 9.05 -12.09
N VAL A 514 10.90 9.83 -11.41
CA VAL A 514 11.93 10.65 -12.04
C VAL A 514 13.23 10.46 -11.27
N HIS A 515 14.31 10.15 -11.99
CA HIS A 515 15.67 10.23 -11.46
C HIS A 515 16.44 11.30 -12.21
N SER A 516 16.68 12.40 -11.55
CA SER A 516 17.37 13.58 -12.08
C SER A 516 17.95 14.41 -10.93
N ARG A 517 19.05 15.10 -11.20
CA ARG A 517 19.62 16.15 -10.34
C ARG A 517 19.43 17.55 -10.95
N ILE A 518 18.64 17.66 -12.00
CA ILE A 518 18.31 18.92 -12.69
C ILE A 518 16.89 19.31 -12.29
N ASP A 519 16.76 20.38 -11.50
CA ASP A 519 15.47 20.84 -10.97
C ASP A 519 14.45 21.12 -12.07
N GLU A 520 14.88 21.73 -13.21
CA GLU A 520 14.00 22.02 -14.33
C GLU A 520 13.41 20.75 -14.97
N THR A 521 14.21 19.67 -15.08
CA THR A 521 13.72 18.36 -15.57
C THR A 521 12.68 17.79 -14.60
N VAL A 522 12.96 17.84 -13.30
CA VAL A 522 12.03 17.36 -12.27
C VAL A 522 10.73 18.16 -12.31
N GLU A 523 10.79 19.49 -12.33
CA GLU A 523 9.62 20.38 -12.39
C GLU A 523 8.79 20.15 -13.66
N THR A 524 9.45 20.04 -14.82
CA THR A 524 8.77 19.78 -16.10
C THR A 524 8.00 18.46 -16.06
N LEU A 525 8.64 17.38 -15.61
CA LEU A 525 8.01 16.06 -15.56
C LEU A 525 6.88 16.01 -14.52
N THR A 526 7.12 16.51 -13.31
CA THR A 526 6.15 16.44 -12.22
C THR A 526 4.93 17.33 -12.42
N SER A 527 5.06 18.43 -13.16
CA SER A 527 3.94 19.32 -13.48
C SER A 527 3.10 18.86 -14.67
N ARG A 528 3.67 18.08 -15.60
CA ARG A 528 3.00 17.72 -16.86
C ARG A 528 2.51 16.27 -16.92
N VAL A 529 3.15 15.34 -16.21
CA VAL A 529 2.69 13.95 -16.16
C VAL A 529 1.52 13.82 -15.18
N LYS A 530 0.42 13.27 -15.67
CA LYS A 530 -0.77 13.00 -14.86
C LYS A 530 -0.63 11.62 -14.21
N ALA A 531 -0.23 11.60 -12.95
CA ALA A 531 -0.17 10.38 -12.15
C ALA A 531 -0.57 10.68 -10.71
N GLY A 532 -1.29 9.75 -10.11
CA GLY A 532 -1.72 9.90 -8.73
C GLY A 532 -0.56 9.98 -7.75
N ASN A 533 0.52 9.24 -7.97
CA ASN A 533 1.70 9.25 -7.13
C ASN A 533 2.96 9.50 -7.98
N ILE A 534 3.66 10.57 -7.70
CA ILE A 534 4.90 10.94 -8.39
C ILE A 534 6.05 10.87 -7.38
N TYR A 535 7.14 10.24 -7.78
CA TYR A 535 8.31 9.99 -6.95
C TYR A 535 9.58 10.52 -7.62
N VAL A 536 10.41 11.23 -6.86
CA VAL A 536 11.67 11.79 -7.35
C VAL A 536 12.83 11.17 -6.60
N ASN A 537 13.80 10.63 -7.34
CA ASN A 537 15.04 10.04 -6.84
C ASN A 537 14.79 8.93 -5.78
N ARG A 538 13.80 8.10 -6.03
CA ARG A 538 13.47 6.92 -5.21
C ARG A 538 12.61 5.92 -5.99
N ASN A 539 12.40 4.73 -5.43
CA ASN A 539 11.49 3.73 -6.00
C ASN A 539 10.02 4.20 -6.00
N ILE A 540 9.23 3.63 -6.91
CA ILE A 540 7.83 4.04 -7.15
C ILE A 540 6.78 3.14 -6.48
N ILE A 541 7.19 2.20 -5.63
CA ILE A 541 6.30 1.22 -4.98
C ILE A 541 5.99 1.55 -3.52
N GLY A 542 6.50 2.63 -2.99
CA GLY A 542 6.34 3.02 -1.58
C GLY A 542 5.08 3.84 -1.35
N ALA A 543 4.00 3.21 -0.88
CA ALA A 543 2.87 3.89 -0.28
C ALA A 543 2.95 3.78 1.25
N VAL A 544 2.58 4.84 1.97
CA VAL A 544 2.54 4.85 3.45
C VAL A 544 1.24 5.51 3.89
N VAL A 545 0.44 4.77 4.64
CA VAL A 545 -0.86 5.23 5.14
C VAL A 545 -0.72 6.52 5.95
N GLY A 546 -1.46 7.54 5.57
CA GLY A 546 -1.43 8.87 6.19
C GLY A 546 -0.26 9.77 5.77
N THR A 547 0.77 9.21 5.12
CA THR A 547 1.97 9.98 4.71
C THR A 547 2.11 10.06 3.18
N GLN A 548 1.92 8.95 2.50
CA GLN A 548 1.92 8.83 1.04
C GLN A 548 0.66 8.08 0.60
N PRO A 549 -0.50 8.73 0.64
CA PRO A 549 -1.76 8.11 0.22
C PRO A 549 -1.68 7.61 -1.22
N PHE A 550 -2.30 6.47 -1.49
CA PHE A 550 -2.15 5.76 -2.75
C PHE A 550 -3.46 5.71 -3.54
N GLY A 551 -3.37 6.01 -4.83
CA GLY A 551 -4.48 5.94 -5.77
C GLY A 551 -4.18 6.66 -7.06
N GLY A 552 -4.85 6.24 -8.15
CA GLY A 552 -4.64 6.73 -9.50
C GLY A 552 -5.77 7.60 -10.04
N GLU A 553 -5.52 8.11 -11.25
CA GLU A 553 -6.51 8.82 -12.07
C GLU A 553 -6.59 8.21 -13.48
N GLY A 554 -7.51 8.68 -14.32
CA GLY A 554 -7.71 8.15 -15.66
C GLY A 554 -8.12 6.68 -15.63
N LEU A 555 -7.41 5.82 -16.38
CA LEU A 555 -7.66 4.37 -16.36
C LEU A 555 -7.24 3.69 -15.06
N SER A 556 -6.53 4.37 -14.17
CA SER A 556 -5.97 3.78 -12.93
C SER A 556 -6.84 3.97 -11.69
N GLY A 557 -7.85 4.84 -11.71
CA GLY A 557 -8.69 5.00 -10.54
C GLY A 557 -9.72 6.12 -10.62
N THR A 558 -10.59 6.18 -9.61
CA THR A 558 -11.73 7.12 -9.56
C THR A 558 -11.52 8.29 -8.58
N GLY A 559 -10.31 8.57 -8.20
CA GLY A 559 -9.98 9.71 -7.34
C GLY A 559 -9.71 9.30 -5.90
N PHE A 560 -10.03 10.06 -4.92
CA PHE A 560 -9.51 10.11 -3.55
C PHE A 560 -8.74 8.87 -3.08
N LYS A 561 -7.52 9.09 -2.58
CA LYS A 561 -6.51 8.07 -2.36
C LYS A 561 -6.73 7.27 -1.08
N ALA A 562 -6.59 5.95 -1.15
CA ALA A 562 -6.54 5.08 0.02
C ALA A 562 -5.42 5.51 0.99
N GLY A 563 -5.71 5.49 2.29
CA GLY A 563 -4.81 6.01 3.31
C GLY A 563 -4.66 7.53 3.32
N GLY A 564 -5.56 8.25 2.65
CA GLY A 564 -5.58 9.71 2.62
C GLY A 564 -6.76 10.32 3.38
N PRO A 565 -6.68 11.63 3.71
CA PRO A 565 -7.63 12.31 4.58
C PRO A 565 -9.03 12.48 3.96
N HIS A 566 -9.17 12.28 2.65
CA HIS A 566 -10.44 12.43 1.94
C HIS A 566 -11.09 11.08 1.57
N TYR A 567 -10.42 9.96 1.80
CA TYR A 567 -10.91 8.66 1.34
C TYR A 567 -12.24 8.27 1.97
N LEU A 568 -12.42 8.52 3.27
CA LEU A 568 -13.66 8.23 3.98
C LEU A 568 -14.87 8.97 3.40
N LEU A 569 -14.70 10.15 2.80
CA LEU A 569 -15.78 10.92 2.18
C LEU A 569 -16.48 10.16 1.04
N ARG A 570 -15.78 9.24 0.38
CA ARG A 570 -16.36 8.42 -0.69
C ARG A 570 -17.43 7.43 -0.19
N PHE A 571 -17.36 7.06 1.09
CA PHE A 571 -18.27 6.13 1.75
C PHE A 571 -19.44 6.84 2.44
N LEU A 572 -19.51 8.18 2.35
CA LEU A 572 -20.40 9.03 3.09
C LEU A 572 -21.30 9.87 2.16
N THR A 573 -22.36 10.39 2.72
CA THR A 573 -23.21 11.44 2.11
C THR A 573 -23.41 12.58 3.11
N GLU A 574 -23.64 13.76 2.61
CA GLU A 574 -23.87 14.96 3.41
C GLU A 574 -25.37 15.19 3.67
N ARG A 575 -25.69 15.70 4.86
CA ARG A 575 -27.01 16.21 5.21
C ARG A 575 -26.88 17.56 5.87
N THR A 576 -27.70 18.52 5.45
CA THR A 576 -27.80 19.83 6.07
C THR A 576 -29.07 19.87 6.91
N LEU A 577 -28.93 20.29 8.19
CA LEU A 577 -30.02 20.60 9.07
C LEU A 577 -30.06 22.12 9.31
N THR A 578 -31.12 22.77 8.91
CA THR A 578 -31.35 24.19 9.19
C THR A 578 -32.48 24.32 10.20
N VAL A 579 -32.20 25.02 11.30
CA VAL A 579 -33.16 25.28 12.38
C VAL A 579 -33.45 26.77 12.42
N ASN A 580 -34.71 27.14 12.24
CA ASN A 580 -35.19 28.50 12.43
C ASN A 580 -35.27 28.78 13.95
N THR A 581 -34.30 29.49 14.48
CA THR A 581 -34.21 29.80 15.92
C THR A 581 -35.26 30.83 16.37
N ALA A 582 -35.82 31.61 15.45
CA ALA A 582 -36.91 32.54 15.77
C ALA A 582 -38.21 31.85 16.19
N ALA A 583 -38.45 30.63 15.66
CA ALA A 583 -39.64 29.82 16.00
C ALA A 583 -39.59 29.27 17.45
N VAL A 584 -38.43 29.25 18.09
CA VAL A 584 -38.22 28.75 19.48
C VAL A 584 -37.77 29.89 20.45
N GLY A 585 -38.00 31.16 20.12
CA GLY A 585 -37.71 32.28 21.02
C GLY A 585 -36.42 33.05 20.73
N GLY A 586 -35.80 32.90 19.56
CA GLY A 586 -34.66 33.68 19.09
C GLY A 586 -33.29 33.01 19.30
N ASN A 587 -32.28 33.53 18.62
CA ASN A 587 -30.88 33.10 18.76
C ASN A 587 -30.20 33.83 19.92
N LEU A 588 -29.94 33.10 21.00
CA LEU A 588 -29.25 33.64 22.20
C LEU A 588 -27.86 34.23 21.89
N GLN A 589 -27.18 33.77 20.85
CA GLN A 589 -25.88 34.32 20.43
C GLN A 589 -26.02 35.70 19.77
N LEU A 590 -27.06 35.93 18.96
CA LEU A 590 -27.38 37.23 18.41
C LEU A 590 -27.81 38.22 19.50
N MET A 591 -28.56 37.76 20.53
CA MET A 591 -28.93 38.60 21.67
C MET A 591 -27.74 38.89 22.58
N GLY A 592 -26.71 38.01 22.62
CA GLY A 592 -25.45 38.25 23.33
C GLY A 592 -24.57 39.30 22.63
N ALA A 593 -24.44 39.20 21.30
CA ALA A 593 -23.65 40.16 20.51
C ALA A 593 -24.16 41.60 20.57
N LEU A 594 -25.48 41.79 20.72
CA LEU A 594 -26.08 43.12 20.92
C LEU A 594 -25.80 43.74 22.31
N LYS A 595 -25.28 42.98 23.26
CA LYS A 595 -24.89 43.47 24.59
C LYS A 595 -23.43 43.93 24.69
N ASP A 596 -22.58 43.52 23.77
CA ASP A 596 -21.16 43.88 23.75
C ASP A 596 -20.88 45.18 22.92
N GLU A 597 -21.90 45.73 22.24
CA GLU A 597 -21.82 46.99 21.49
C GLU A 597 -22.58 48.17 22.17
N ALA A 598 -23.00 48.03 23.45
CA ALA A 598 -23.71 49.10 24.17
C ALA A 598 -22.86 49.60 25.38
#